data_8a12fbda32272b0766bc32cf77e9a996
#
_entry.id   8a12fbda32272b0766bc32cf77e9a996
#
_cell.length_a   1.000
_cell.length_b   1.000
_cell.length_c   1.000
_cell.angle_alpha   90.00
_cell.angle_beta   90.00
_cell.angle_gamma   90.00
#
_symmetry.space_group_name_H-M   'P 1'
#
loop_
_entity.id
_entity.type
_entity.pdbx_description
1 polymer ?
#
loop_
_entity_poly.entity_id
_entity_poly.type
_entity_poly.pdbx_seq_one_letter_code
_entity_poly.pdbx_strand_id
1 'polypeptide(L)'
;MNIFVTDPCPIQSARNLPDKHIVKMPLETCQMLAIIYSDWYYGVGKLYKKDGTPYATKRGAFRSHPCTIWAAENQYNLAWLIEHGLALCTEYNLRYDKVHTCEAVIYQAESIYRRCFDGDITDAYTRVDKFTRAMPDYIKYNNTISTIEAYKIYLNTKPWLATNYLRIPSRKPSFIITTMTTTPNKSDLPVYDFSTTPEQRANEQAAIDKAIKDAEAAMKAPAAKKQPAPAVKAIAKKLVPAKKAAKGSKSGRVVGISADENIF
;
A
#
# COMPACT_ATOMS: atom_id res chain seq x y z
N MET A 1 -1.36 6.79 -5.79
CA MET A 1 -0.87 5.61 -5.06
C MET A 1 -1.03 4.37 -5.90
N ASN A 2 -0.15 3.40 -5.73
CA ASN A 2 -0.23 2.14 -6.48
C ASN A 2 0.57 1.05 -5.75
N ILE A 3 0.39 -0.22 -6.15
CA ILE A 3 1.21 -1.36 -5.69
C ILE A 3 2.05 -1.95 -6.82
N PHE A 4 1.73 -1.65 -8.09
CA PHE A 4 2.42 -2.14 -9.30
C PHE A 4 2.83 -3.62 -9.20
N VAL A 5 1.89 -4.48 -8.84
CA VAL A 5 2.16 -5.91 -8.71
C VAL A 5 2.48 -6.55 -10.06
N THR A 6 3.71 -7.00 -10.22
CA THR A 6 4.23 -7.64 -11.45
C THR A 6 4.56 -9.11 -11.24
N ASP A 7 4.50 -9.54 -9.99
CA ASP A 7 4.75 -10.92 -9.55
C ASP A 7 3.96 -11.17 -8.25
N PRO A 8 3.46 -12.37 -7.99
CA PRO A 8 2.83 -12.70 -6.70
C PRO A 8 3.78 -12.52 -5.52
N CYS A 9 5.07 -12.83 -5.72
CA CYS A 9 6.11 -12.61 -4.72
C CYS A 9 6.41 -11.11 -4.59
N PRO A 10 6.25 -10.49 -3.41
CA PRO A 10 6.46 -9.06 -3.21
C PRO A 10 7.90 -8.63 -3.50
N ILE A 11 8.88 -9.49 -3.21
CA ILE A 11 10.30 -9.24 -3.46
C ILE A 11 10.55 -9.19 -4.98
N GLN A 12 10.06 -10.17 -5.72
CA GLN A 12 10.23 -10.21 -7.17
C GLN A 12 9.46 -9.08 -7.84
N SER A 13 8.27 -8.74 -7.33
CA SER A 13 7.50 -7.60 -7.79
C SER A 13 8.27 -6.29 -7.65
N ALA A 14 8.92 -6.06 -6.50
CA ALA A 14 9.78 -4.89 -6.28
C ALA A 14 10.98 -4.86 -7.24
N ARG A 15 11.65 -6.00 -7.42
CA ARG A 15 12.82 -6.14 -8.33
C ARG A 15 12.51 -5.75 -9.76
N ASN A 16 11.31 -6.05 -10.21
CA ASN A 16 10.85 -5.79 -11.59
C ASN A 16 10.56 -4.31 -11.86
N LEU A 17 10.50 -3.46 -10.83
CA LEU A 17 10.13 -2.06 -11.01
C LEU A 17 11.31 -1.20 -11.50
N PRO A 18 11.04 -0.17 -12.34
CA PRO A 18 12.05 0.75 -12.84
C PRO A 18 12.58 1.69 -11.75
N ASP A 19 13.73 2.32 -11.99
CA ASP A 19 14.43 3.17 -11.04
C ASP A 19 13.54 4.28 -10.46
N LYS A 20 12.68 4.92 -11.27
CA LYS A 20 11.72 5.95 -10.80
C LYS A 20 10.73 5.40 -9.79
N HIS A 21 10.27 4.17 -9.97
CA HIS A 21 9.34 3.55 -9.03
C HIS A 21 10.05 3.15 -7.74
N ILE A 22 11.27 2.65 -7.82
CA ILE A 22 12.07 2.31 -6.63
C ILE A 22 12.27 3.52 -5.71
N VAL A 23 12.41 4.72 -6.27
CA VAL A 23 12.50 5.96 -5.48
C VAL A 23 11.16 6.38 -4.88
N LYS A 24 10.05 6.17 -5.58
CA LYS A 24 8.75 6.75 -5.21
C LYS A 24 7.86 5.81 -4.40
N MET A 25 7.87 4.53 -4.72
CA MET A 25 6.88 3.58 -4.18
C MET A 25 7.00 3.33 -2.68
N PRO A 26 8.19 3.35 -2.04
CA PRO A 26 8.26 3.25 -0.58
C PRO A 26 7.48 4.35 0.14
N LEU A 27 7.44 5.58 -0.40
CA LEU A 27 6.64 6.66 0.16
C LEU A 27 5.13 6.35 0.04
N GLU A 28 4.69 5.85 -1.10
CA GLU A 28 3.27 5.48 -1.29
C GLU A 28 2.86 4.33 -0.36
N THR A 29 3.75 3.36 -0.14
CA THR A 29 3.55 2.30 0.86
C THR A 29 3.38 2.87 2.27
N CYS A 30 4.27 3.77 2.72
CA CYS A 30 4.13 4.42 4.03
C CYS A 30 2.82 5.18 4.19
N GLN A 31 2.37 5.87 3.15
CA GLN A 31 1.10 6.60 3.17
C GLN A 31 -0.10 5.66 3.31
N MET A 32 -0.10 4.52 2.62
CA MET A 32 -1.15 3.50 2.78
C MET A 32 -1.12 2.89 4.18
N LEU A 33 0.04 2.46 4.66
CA LEU A 33 0.20 1.87 6.00
C LEU A 33 -0.22 2.82 7.12
N ALA A 34 0.13 4.12 7.01
CA ALA A 34 -0.26 5.12 7.99
C ALA A 34 -1.78 5.27 8.09
N ILE A 35 -2.51 5.22 6.98
CA ILE A 35 -3.97 5.26 6.96
C ILE A 35 -4.56 3.95 7.49
N ILE A 36 -4.01 2.80 7.11
CA ILE A 36 -4.51 1.48 7.52
C ILE A 36 -4.40 1.31 9.03
N TYR A 37 -3.31 1.75 9.64
CA TYR A 37 -3.10 1.64 11.10
C TYR A 37 -3.82 2.71 11.93
N SER A 38 -4.25 3.79 11.30
CA SER A 38 -5.01 4.86 11.97
C SER A 38 -6.45 4.45 12.28
N ASP A 39 -7.18 5.35 12.98
CA ASP A 39 -8.60 5.20 13.32
C ASP A 39 -9.52 5.08 12.10
N TRP A 40 -9.01 5.34 10.90
CA TRP A 40 -9.77 5.13 9.66
C TRP A 40 -10.03 3.66 9.38
N TYR A 41 -9.12 2.76 9.81
CA TYR A 41 -9.23 1.31 9.62
C TYR A 41 -9.02 0.55 10.93
N TYR A 42 -7.78 0.21 11.28
CA TYR A 42 -7.50 -0.69 12.41
C TYR A 42 -7.40 0.01 13.76
N GLY A 43 -7.02 1.28 13.83
CA GLY A 43 -6.86 2.02 15.08
C GLY A 43 -5.77 1.46 16.01
N VAL A 44 -4.76 0.81 15.45
CA VAL A 44 -3.72 0.09 16.22
C VAL A 44 -2.49 0.93 16.53
N GLY A 45 -2.40 2.15 15.98
CA GLY A 45 -1.30 3.04 16.28
C GLY A 45 -1.00 4.05 15.17
N LYS A 46 0.08 4.81 15.38
CA LYS A 46 0.59 5.80 14.44
C LYS A 46 1.96 5.38 13.95
N LEU A 47 2.26 5.68 12.71
CA LEU A 47 3.60 5.59 12.15
C LEU A 47 4.28 6.95 12.23
N TYR A 48 5.56 6.97 12.54
CA TYR A 48 6.36 8.17 12.73
C TYR A 48 7.44 8.28 11.68
N LYS A 49 7.62 9.50 11.14
CA LYS A 49 8.72 9.81 10.25
C LYS A 49 10.04 9.83 11.02
N LYS A 50 11.15 9.92 10.29
CA LYS A 50 12.50 9.98 10.87
C LYS A 50 12.69 11.15 11.84
N ASP A 51 11.99 12.26 11.64
CA ASP A 51 12.02 13.44 12.51
C ASP A 51 11.15 13.31 13.76
N GLY A 52 10.56 12.15 14.02
CA GLY A 52 9.66 11.88 15.15
C GLY A 52 8.25 12.44 14.96
N THR A 53 7.94 13.10 13.84
CA THR A 53 6.57 13.57 13.58
C THR A 53 5.70 12.44 13.04
N PRO A 54 4.42 12.33 13.48
CA PRO A 54 3.53 11.30 12.97
C PRO A 54 3.12 11.63 11.52
N TYR A 55 2.81 10.58 10.73
CA TYR A 55 2.12 10.76 9.46
C TYR A 55 0.76 11.40 9.68
N ALA A 56 0.44 12.42 8.89
CA ALA A 56 -0.83 13.14 8.97
C ALA A 56 -1.96 12.27 8.38
N THR A 57 -2.86 11.78 9.25
CA THR A 57 -3.99 10.93 8.86
C THR A 57 -5.36 11.57 9.15
N LYS A 58 -5.37 12.75 9.81
CA LYS A 58 -6.60 13.40 10.31
C LYS A 58 -7.67 13.59 9.22
N ARG A 59 -7.29 13.91 7.99
CA ARG A 59 -8.22 14.08 6.87
C ARG A 59 -8.51 12.78 6.13
N GLY A 60 -7.84 11.68 6.48
CA GLY A 60 -7.97 10.39 5.84
C GLY A 60 -7.64 10.43 4.34
N ALA A 61 -6.64 11.22 3.94
CA ALA A 61 -6.18 11.23 2.56
C ALA A 61 -5.84 9.80 2.11
N PHE A 62 -6.27 9.45 0.90
CA PHE A 62 -6.08 8.11 0.31
C PHE A 62 -6.83 6.95 0.98
N ARG A 63 -7.66 7.16 2.00
CA ARG A 63 -8.44 6.09 2.64
C ARG A 63 -9.34 5.32 1.68
N SER A 64 -9.87 6.01 0.67
CA SER A 64 -10.76 5.41 -0.35
C SER A 64 -10.02 4.96 -1.61
N HIS A 65 -8.68 5.00 -1.62
CA HIS A 65 -7.91 4.53 -2.76
C HIS A 65 -7.98 3.00 -2.88
N PRO A 66 -8.17 2.41 -4.08
CA PRO A 66 -8.32 0.97 -4.24
C PRO A 66 -7.21 0.15 -3.59
N CYS A 67 -5.94 0.56 -3.70
CA CYS A 67 -4.83 -0.16 -3.07
C CYS A 67 -4.85 -0.06 -1.54
N THR A 68 -5.32 1.04 -0.97
CA THR A 68 -5.47 1.18 0.49
C THR A 68 -6.60 0.30 1.01
N ILE A 69 -7.74 0.30 0.32
CA ILE A 69 -8.88 -0.57 0.66
C ILE A 69 -8.44 -2.02 0.60
N TRP A 70 -7.83 -2.45 -0.52
CA TRP A 70 -7.34 -3.80 -0.71
C TRP A 70 -6.38 -4.24 0.41
N ALA A 71 -5.38 -3.42 0.74
CA ALA A 71 -4.42 -3.77 1.77
C ALA A 71 -5.04 -3.82 3.18
N ALA A 72 -6.14 -3.09 3.41
CA ALA A 72 -6.87 -3.09 4.67
C ALA A 72 -7.93 -4.21 4.78
N GLU A 73 -8.24 -4.93 3.70
CA GLU A 73 -9.27 -5.98 3.70
C GLU A 73 -8.93 -7.15 4.63
N ASN A 74 -7.66 -7.55 4.65
CA ASN A 74 -7.20 -8.66 5.47
C ASN A 74 -5.70 -8.57 5.78
N GLN A 75 -5.26 -9.38 6.72
CA GLN A 75 -3.86 -9.44 7.16
C GLN A 75 -2.89 -9.90 6.06
N TYR A 76 -3.32 -10.72 5.11
CA TYR A 76 -2.46 -11.26 4.05
C TYR A 76 -2.11 -10.20 3.02
N ASN A 77 -3.09 -9.40 2.62
CA ASN A 77 -2.88 -8.24 1.75
C ASN A 77 -1.98 -7.19 2.42
N LEU A 78 -2.17 -6.97 3.73
CA LEU A 78 -1.34 -6.07 4.52
C LEU A 78 0.11 -6.58 4.62
N ALA A 79 0.31 -7.89 4.86
CA ALA A 79 1.62 -8.51 4.88
C ALA A 79 2.34 -8.32 3.54
N TRP A 80 1.64 -8.58 2.43
CA TRP A 80 2.20 -8.37 1.10
C TRP A 80 2.64 -6.93 0.88
N LEU A 81 1.82 -5.95 1.29
CA LEU A 81 2.16 -4.54 1.15
C LEU A 81 3.41 -4.16 1.97
N ILE A 82 3.56 -4.69 3.18
CA ILE A 82 4.73 -4.44 4.03
C ILE A 82 5.97 -5.06 3.41
N GLU A 83 5.94 -6.34 3.05
CA GLU A 83 7.05 -7.05 2.43
C GLU A 83 7.49 -6.41 1.11
N HIS A 84 6.52 -6.01 0.27
CA HIS A 84 6.81 -5.28 -0.95
C HIS A 84 7.50 -3.94 -0.66
N GLY A 85 7.04 -3.21 0.37
CA GLY A 85 7.65 -1.95 0.79
C GLY A 85 9.09 -2.12 1.28
N LEU A 86 9.38 -3.15 2.07
CA LEU A 86 10.74 -3.48 2.52
C LEU A 86 11.62 -3.90 1.35
N ALA A 87 11.11 -4.71 0.43
CA ALA A 87 11.82 -5.11 -0.77
C ALA A 87 12.15 -3.91 -1.68
N LEU A 88 11.25 -2.92 -1.78
CA LEU A 88 11.51 -1.66 -2.49
C LEU A 88 12.64 -0.85 -1.82
N CYS A 89 12.69 -0.81 -0.49
CA CYS A 89 13.78 -0.15 0.24
C CYS A 89 15.11 -0.88 0.03
N THR A 90 15.10 -2.21 0.02
CA THR A 90 16.27 -3.03 -0.31
C THR A 90 16.76 -2.76 -1.74
N GLU A 91 15.87 -2.73 -2.73
CA GLU A 91 16.22 -2.39 -4.12
C GLU A 91 16.74 -0.94 -4.23
N TYR A 92 16.18 -0.01 -3.44
CA TYR A 92 16.69 1.36 -3.39
C TYR A 92 18.14 1.40 -2.87
N ASN A 93 18.44 0.68 -1.78
CA ASN A 93 19.79 0.58 -1.25
C ASN A 93 20.76 0.00 -2.29
N LEU A 94 20.40 -1.12 -2.91
CA LEU A 94 21.22 -1.77 -3.95
C LEU A 94 21.48 -0.88 -5.18
N ARG A 95 20.49 -0.08 -5.60
CA ARG A 95 20.58 0.76 -6.80
C ARG A 95 21.26 2.11 -6.56
N TYR A 96 21.16 2.66 -5.35
CA TYR A 96 21.57 4.03 -5.05
C TYR A 96 22.63 4.13 -3.96
N ASP A 97 23.00 3.01 -3.33
CA ASP A 97 23.90 2.96 -2.17
C ASP A 97 23.47 3.91 -1.05
N LYS A 98 22.18 3.92 -0.76
CA LYS A 98 21.54 4.79 0.24
C LYS A 98 20.37 4.09 0.91
N VAL A 99 20.18 4.37 2.19
CA VAL A 99 18.98 3.95 2.93
C VAL A 99 17.81 4.85 2.57
N HIS A 100 16.69 4.27 2.16
CA HIS A 100 15.49 5.03 1.88
C HIS A 100 14.86 5.54 3.18
N THR A 101 14.45 6.82 3.22
CA THR A 101 13.88 7.45 4.45
C THR A 101 12.62 6.78 4.96
N CYS A 102 11.90 6.08 4.10
CA CYS A 102 10.68 5.33 4.45
C CYS A 102 10.95 3.96 5.08
N GLU A 103 12.17 3.43 4.98
CA GLU A 103 12.49 2.08 5.46
C GLU A 103 12.17 1.89 6.94
N ALA A 104 12.64 2.80 7.79
CA ALA A 104 12.36 2.76 9.23
C ALA A 104 10.86 2.84 9.56
N VAL A 105 10.09 3.54 8.74
CA VAL A 105 8.63 3.63 8.89
C VAL A 105 7.95 2.32 8.54
N ILE A 106 8.42 1.63 7.49
CA ILE A 106 7.87 0.34 7.09
C ILE A 106 8.24 -0.73 8.13
N TYR A 107 9.43 -0.69 8.72
CA TYR A 107 9.80 -1.55 9.87
C TYR A 107 8.92 -1.30 11.11
N GLN A 108 8.53 -0.05 11.38
CA GLN A 108 7.53 0.23 12.43
C GLN A 108 6.19 -0.46 12.11
N ALA A 109 5.75 -0.38 10.85
CA ALA A 109 4.52 -1.03 10.42
C ALA A 109 4.61 -2.56 10.54
N GLU A 110 5.73 -3.17 10.16
CA GLU A 110 5.99 -4.59 10.36
C GLU A 110 5.94 -4.98 11.85
N SER A 111 6.57 -4.19 12.73
CA SER A 111 6.56 -4.42 14.17
C SER A 111 5.14 -4.35 14.74
N ILE A 112 4.29 -3.44 14.24
CA ILE A 112 2.88 -3.37 14.62
C ILE A 112 2.14 -4.60 14.10
N TYR A 113 2.38 -5.00 12.85
CA TYR A 113 1.80 -6.19 12.25
C TYR A 113 2.06 -7.43 13.10
N ARG A 114 3.33 -7.70 13.45
CA ARG A 114 3.75 -8.87 14.26
C ARG A 114 3.11 -8.89 15.66
N ARG A 115 2.76 -7.72 16.22
CA ARG A 115 2.05 -7.64 17.51
C ARG A 115 0.54 -7.84 17.39
N CYS A 116 -0.02 -7.52 16.24
CA CYS A 116 -1.47 -7.49 16.04
C CYS A 116 -2.02 -8.75 15.37
N PHE A 117 -1.20 -9.46 14.64
CA PHE A 117 -1.60 -10.65 13.89
C PHE A 117 -0.70 -11.83 14.25
N ASP A 118 -1.33 -12.98 14.49
CA ASP A 118 -0.60 -14.22 14.74
C ASP A 118 -0.01 -14.76 13.42
N GLY A 119 1.27 -15.12 13.47
CA GLY A 119 1.96 -15.76 12.34
C GLY A 119 3.12 -14.96 11.75
N ASP A 120 3.91 -15.64 10.94
CA ASP A 120 5.02 -15.04 10.22
C ASP A 120 4.49 -14.26 9.01
N ILE A 121 4.99 -13.03 8.87
CA ILE A 121 4.65 -12.16 7.76
C ILE A 121 5.06 -12.78 6.40
N THR A 122 6.17 -13.54 6.38
CA THR A 122 6.70 -14.17 5.17
C THR A 122 5.81 -15.27 4.62
N ASP A 123 5.07 -15.96 5.47
CA ASP A 123 4.08 -16.94 5.04
C ASP A 123 2.73 -16.30 4.71
N ALA A 124 2.41 -15.20 5.39
CA ALA A 124 1.12 -14.53 5.25
C ALA A 124 0.89 -14.03 3.81
N TYR A 125 1.89 -13.43 3.16
CA TYR A 125 1.71 -12.89 1.81
C TYR A 125 1.46 -13.96 0.74
N THR A 126 1.83 -15.20 0.98
CA THR A 126 1.57 -16.32 0.04
C THR A 126 0.09 -16.63 -0.09
N ARG A 127 -0.72 -16.16 0.86
CA ARG A 127 -2.18 -16.37 0.92
C ARG A 127 -2.98 -15.23 0.27
N VAL A 128 -2.34 -14.37 -0.50
CA VAL A 128 -3.04 -13.32 -1.24
C VAL A 128 -3.76 -13.91 -2.43
N ASP A 129 -5.10 -13.90 -2.39
CA ASP A 129 -5.92 -14.47 -3.45
C ASP A 129 -6.04 -13.55 -4.67
N LYS A 130 -6.21 -12.24 -4.41
CA LYS A 130 -6.50 -11.26 -5.46
C LYS A 130 -5.79 -9.95 -5.18
N PHE A 131 -5.26 -9.35 -6.24
CA PHE A 131 -4.74 -8.00 -6.20
C PHE A 131 -5.74 -7.01 -6.81
N THR A 132 -5.78 -5.80 -6.26
CA THR A 132 -6.59 -4.72 -6.82
C THR A 132 -5.91 -4.10 -8.04
N ARG A 133 -6.71 -3.56 -8.97
CA ARG A 133 -6.25 -2.85 -10.17
C ARG A 133 -6.41 -1.34 -9.99
N ALA A 134 -5.29 -0.62 -9.89
CA ALA A 134 -5.26 0.84 -9.84
C ALA A 134 -4.56 1.38 -11.09
N MET A 135 -5.29 1.42 -12.20
CA MET A 135 -4.80 1.74 -13.54
C MET A 135 -5.93 2.31 -14.39
N PRO A 136 -5.65 2.85 -15.61
CA PRO A 136 -6.70 3.35 -16.50
C PRO A 136 -7.77 2.30 -16.81
N ASP A 137 -8.99 2.76 -17.02
CA ASP A 137 -10.18 1.91 -17.12
C ASP A 137 -10.11 0.89 -18.26
N TYR A 138 -9.52 1.24 -19.38
CA TYR A 138 -9.36 0.32 -20.53
C TYR A 138 -8.48 -0.90 -20.23
N ILE A 139 -7.59 -0.84 -19.23
CA ILE A 139 -6.83 -1.99 -18.73
C ILE A 139 -7.54 -2.59 -17.52
N LYS A 140 -8.03 -1.73 -16.63
CA LYS A 140 -8.63 -2.11 -15.34
C LYS A 140 -9.81 -3.07 -15.50
N TYR A 141 -10.68 -2.82 -16.48
CA TYR A 141 -11.89 -3.60 -16.71
C TYR A 141 -11.72 -4.73 -17.73
N ASN A 142 -10.51 -4.95 -18.23
CA ASN A 142 -10.23 -6.11 -19.06
C ASN A 142 -10.17 -7.39 -18.21
N ASN A 143 -11.26 -8.16 -18.24
CA ASN A 143 -11.41 -9.38 -17.45
C ASN A 143 -10.78 -10.62 -18.11
N THR A 144 -10.24 -10.50 -19.34
CA THR A 144 -9.58 -11.61 -20.05
C THR A 144 -8.14 -11.83 -19.60
N ILE A 145 -7.55 -10.90 -18.86
CA ILE A 145 -6.17 -10.94 -18.37
C ILE A 145 -6.12 -10.96 -16.84
N SER A 146 -5.08 -11.55 -16.28
CA SER A 146 -4.82 -11.51 -14.85
C SER A 146 -4.46 -10.08 -14.38
N THR A 147 -4.60 -9.82 -13.07
CA THR A 147 -4.20 -8.52 -12.52
C THR A 147 -2.71 -8.24 -12.68
N ILE A 148 -1.88 -9.26 -12.55
CA ILE A 148 -0.43 -9.16 -12.77
C ILE A 148 -0.13 -8.77 -14.22
N GLU A 149 -0.79 -9.42 -15.18
CA GLU A 149 -0.64 -9.07 -16.60
C GLU A 149 -1.13 -7.65 -16.89
N ALA A 150 -2.26 -7.25 -16.30
CA ALA A 150 -2.76 -5.88 -16.40
C ALA A 150 -1.73 -4.84 -15.91
N TYR A 151 -1.01 -5.11 -14.82
CA TYR A 151 0.06 -4.23 -14.34
C TYR A 151 1.29 -4.22 -15.26
N LYS A 152 1.67 -5.34 -15.85
CA LYS A 152 2.74 -5.40 -16.86
C LYS A 152 2.39 -4.58 -18.10
N ILE A 153 1.16 -4.69 -18.58
CA ILE A 153 0.64 -3.85 -19.67
C ILE A 153 0.66 -2.38 -19.25
N TYR A 154 0.13 -2.05 -18.07
CA TYR A 154 0.09 -0.67 -17.58
C TYR A 154 1.50 -0.06 -17.44
N LEU A 155 2.49 -0.81 -17.00
CA LEU A 155 3.87 -0.35 -16.98
C LEU A 155 4.35 -0.03 -18.40
N ASN A 156 4.09 -0.90 -19.37
CA ASN A 156 4.52 -0.72 -20.77
C ASN A 156 3.84 0.48 -21.46
N THR A 157 2.76 1.06 -20.90
CA THR A 157 2.22 2.34 -21.42
C THR A 157 3.10 3.54 -21.10
N LYS A 158 4.12 3.39 -20.23
CA LYS A 158 4.99 4.50 -19.84
C LYS A 158 6.12 4.66 -20.87
N PRO A 159 6.19 5.78 -21.61
CA PRO A 159 7.16 5.95 -22.68
C PRO A 159 8.63 5.90 -22.22
N TRP A 160 8.86 6.20 -20.93
CA TRP A 160 10.18 6.19 -20.32
C TRP A 160 10.58 4.83 -19.71
N LEU A 161 9.69 3.83 -19.70
CA LEU A 161 9.90 2.59 -18.97
C LEU A 161 11.16 1.84 -19.43
N ALA A 162 11.28 1.60 -20.74
CA ALA A 162 12.36 0.78 -21.30
C ALA A 162 13.77 1.34 -21.04
N THR A 163 13.88 2.66 -20.83
CA THR A 163 15.15 3.37 -20.56
C THR A 163 15.37 3.68 -19.08
N ASN A 164 14.52 3.18 -18.19
CA ASN A 164 14.56 3.53 -16.77
C ASN A 164 15.01 2.37 -15.86
N TYR A 165 16.00 1.60 -16.33
CA TYR A 165 16.73 0.56 -15.60
C TYR A 165 18.24 0.81 -15.71
N LEU A 166 18.64 2.06 -15.36
CA LEU A 166 20.02 2.52 -15.54
C LEU A 166 20.95 2.07 -14.42
N ARG A 167 20.40 1.95 -13.20
CA ARG A 167 21.20 1.64 -12.01
C ARG A 167 21.68 0.20 -11.99
N ILE A 168 20.77 -0.72 -12.28
CA ILE A 168 21.08 -2.15 -12.43
C ILE A 168 20.35 -2.66 -13.68
N PRO A 169 20.97 -2.60 -14.88
CA PRO A 169 20.31 -2.99 -16.13
C PRO A 169 19.77 -4.42 -16.15
N SER A 170 20.41 -5.34 -15.43
CA SER A 170 19.98 -6.73 -15.30
C SER A 170 18.65 -6.90 -14.53
N ARG A 171 18.16 -5.86 -13.86
CA ARG A 171 16.82 -5.84 -13.24
C ARG A 171 15.69 -5.61 -14.23
N LYS A 172 16.00 -5.22 -15.48
CA LYS A 172 14.98 -5.03 -16.52
C LYS A 172 14.33 -6.37 -16.85
N PRO A 173 13.04 -6.57 -16.55
CA PRO A 173 12.39 -7.84 -16.80
C PRO A 173 12.05 -8.02 -18.29
N SER A 174 11.94 -9.28 -18.74
CA SER A 174 11.69 -9.64 -20.13
C SER A 174 10.35 -9.13 -20.68
N PHE A 175 9.36 -8.86 -19.81
CA PHE A 175 8.07 -8.32 -20.25
C PHE A 175 8.11 -6.83 -20.62
N ILE A 176 9.23 -6.13 -20.39
CA ILE A 176 9.40 -4.75 -20.82
C ILE A 176 9.70 -4.71 -22.31
N ILE A 177 8.76 -4.20 -23.08
CA ILE A 177 8.88 -4.06 -24.51
C ILE A 177 9.85 -2.93 -24.81
N THR A 178 11.00 -3.28 -25.39
CA THR A 178 11.93 -2.30 -25.93
C THR A 178 11.50 -2.03 -27.37
N THR A 179 10.58 -1.10 -27.56
CA THR A 179 10.28 -0.60 -28.91
C THR A 179 11.53 0.13 -29.41
N MET A 180 12.26 -0.51 -30.30
CA MET A 180 13.16 0.19 -31.19
C MET A 180 12.30 1.15 -32.02
N THR A 181 12.45 2.44 -31.76
CA THR A 181 12.15 3.58 -32.63
C THR A 181 11.19 3.31 -33.80
N THR A 182 9.93 3.19 -33.54
CA THR A 182 8.86 3.78 -34.34
C THR A 182 7.75 4.14 -33.36
N THR A 183 7.38 5.42 -33.30
CA THR A 183 6.08 5.79 -32.72
C THR A 183 5.06 4.83 -33.32
N PRO A 184 4.32 4.04 -32.53
CA PRO A 184 3.27 3.22 -33.10
C PRO A 184 2.37 4.18 -33.85
N ASN A 185 2.24 3.98 -35.15
CA ASN A 185 1.22 4.66 -35.90
C ASN A 185 -0.09 4.37 -35.20
N LYS A 186 -0.96 5.37 -35.10
CA LYS A 186 -2.28 5.25 -34.48
C LYS A 186 -3.10 4.10 -35.10
N SER A 187 -2.66 3.56 -36.22
CA SER A 187 -3.19 2.40 -36.94
C SER A 187 -2.73 1.03 -36.42
N ASP A 188 -1.65 0.95 -35.61
CA ASP A 188 -1.05 -0.32 -35.13
C ASP A 188 -1.51 -0.72 -33.73
N LEU A 189 -2.30 0.13 -33.09
CA LEU A 189 -3.03 -0.23 -31.88
C LEU A 189 -4.18 -1.14 -32.28
N PRO A 190 -4.44 -2.26 -31.55
CA PRO A 190 -5.64 -3.03 -31.79
C PRO A 190 -6.81 -2.05 -31.78
N VAL A 191 -7.51 -1.97 -32.91
CA VAL A 191 -8.70 -1.13 -33.06
C VAL A 191 -9.76 -1.74 -32.13
N TYR A 192 -9.78 -1.28 -30.91
CA TYR A 192 -10.99 -1.40 -30.11
C TYR A 192 -11.99 -0.46 -30.79
N ASP A 193 -13.02 -1.05 -31.34
CA ASP A 193 -14.12 -0.33 -31.96
C ASP A 193 -14.82 0.53 -30.92
N PHE A 194 -14.34 1.74 -30.74
CA PHE A 194 -14.98 2.79 -29.96
C PHE A 194 -15.98 3.56 -30.84
N SER A 195 -16.78 2.85 -31.60
CA SER A 195 -17.96 3.44 -32.27
C SER A 195 -19.04 3.75 -31.23
N THR A 196 -18.68 4.43 -30.14
CA THR A 196 -19.67 5.12 -29.33
C THR A 196 -20.17 6.30 -30.15
N THR A 197 -21.44 6.25 -30.48
CA THR A 197 -22.11 7.38 -31.15
C THR A 197 -21.93 8.66 -30.31
N PRO A 198 -22.00 9.86 -30.92
CA PRO A 198 -21.97 11.10 -30.16
C PRO A 198 -22.99 11.15 -29.01
N GLU A 199 -24.10 10.46 -29.18
CA GLU A 199 -25.18 10.33 -28.19
C GLU A 199 -24.78 9.43 -26.99
N GLN A 200 -24.08 8.34 -27.25
CA GLN A 200 -23.53 7.47 -26.18
C GLN A 200 -22.46 8.19 -25.36
N ARG A 201 -21.58 8.98 -25.99
CA ARG A 201 -20.57 9.81 -25.29
C ARG A 201 -21.24 10.90 -24.45
N ALA A 202 -22.31 11.52 -24.94
CA ALA A 202 -23.07 12.51 -24.19
C ALA A 202 -23.76 11.89 -22.97
N ASN A 203 -24.29 10.67 -23.09
CA ASN A 203 -24.92 9.94 -21.99
C ASN A 203 -23.89 9.46 -20.95
N GLU A 204 -22.71 9.00 -21.37
CA GLU A 204 -21.60 8.66 -20.48
C GLU A 204 -21.08 9.90 -19.73
N GLN A 205 -20.91 11.02 -20.44
CA GLN A 205 -20.49 12.28 -19.80
C GLN A 205 -21.53 12.78 -18.81
N ALA A 206 -22.81 12.72 -19.13
CA ALA A 206 -23.89 13.08 -18.22
C ALA A 206 -23.96 12.17 -16.98
N ALA A 207 -23.67 10.87 -17.14
CA ALA A 207 -23.58 9.93 -16.02
C ALA A 207 -22.35 10.22 -15.11
N ILE A 208 -21.22 10.58 -15.69
CA ILE A 208 -20.02 10.99 -14.97
C ILE A 208 -20.28 12.29 -14.19
N ASP A 209 -20.86 13.31 -14.84
CA ASP A 209 -21.18 14.59 -14.23
C ASP A 209 -22.18 14.45 -13.08
N LYS A 210 -23.16 13.56 -13.25
CA LYS A 210 -24.11 13.21 -12.19
C LYS A 210 -23.40 12.53 -11.01
N ALA A 211 -22.52 11.56 -11.28
CA ALA A 211 -21.76 10.86 -10.24
C ALA A 211 -20.84 11.82 -9.47
N ILE A 212 -20.22 12.78 -10.16
CA ILE A 212 -19.41 13.84 -9.54
C ILE A 212 -20.30 14.71 -8.63
N LYS A 213 -21.46 15.13 -9.11
CA LYS A 213 -22.39 15.98 -8.37
C LYS A 213 -22.96 15.26 -7.13
N ASP A 214 -23.27 13.97 -7.26
CA ASP A 214 -23.74 13.13 -6.16
C ASP A 214 -22.63 12.90 -5.12
N ALA A 215 -21.37 12.73 -5.56
CA ALA A 215 -20.20 12.63 -4.69
C ALA A 215 -19.93 13.95 -3.95
N GLU A 216 -20.03 15.10 -4.62
CA GLU A 216 -19.89 16.42 -4.00
C GLU A 216 -21.03 16.72 -3.00
N ALA A 217 -22.24 16.31 -3.31
CA ALA A 217 -23.39 16.42 -2.39
C ALA A 217 -23.20 15.53 -1.15
N ALA A 218 -22.67 14.32 -1.33
CA ALA A 218 -22.35 13.41 -0.23
C ALA A 218 -21.20 13.93 0.65
N MET A 219 -20.27 14.71 0.07
CA MET A 219 -19.18 15.37 0.82
C MET A 219 -19.67 16.59 1.63
N LYS A 220 -20.76 17.23 1.22
CA LYS A 220 -21.37 18.38 1.90
C LYS A 220 -22.36 17.97 3.00
N ALA A 221 -22.83 16.73 3.01
CA ALA A 221 -23.67 16.21 4.08
C ALA A 221 -22.86 16.04 5.38
N PRO A 222 -23.38 16.44 6.56
CA PRO A 222 -22.67 16.25 7.83
C PRO A 222 -22.38 14.77 8.03
N ALA A 223 -21.12 14.43 8.26
CA ALA A 223 -20.62 13.08 8.34
C ALA A 223 -21.34 12.28 9.44
N ALA A 224 -22.33 11.51 9.06
CA ALA A 224 -22.80 10.41 9.89
C ALA A 224 -21.61 9.45 10.06
N LYS A 225 -21.19 9.23 11.32
CA LYS A 225 -20.11 8.32 11.69
C LYS A 225 -20.39 6.93 11.11
N LYS A 226 -19.89 6.63 9.92
CA LYS A 226 -19.92 5.27 9.39
C LYS A 226 -19.05 4.39 10.26
N GLN A 227 -19.68 3.43 10.93
CA GLN A 227 -18.99 2.41 11.69
C GLN A 227 -18.16 1.54 10.72
N PRO A 228 -16.93 1.11 11.12
CA PRO A 228 -16.16 0.15 10.34
C PRO A 228 -16.93 -1.16 10.14
N ALA A 229 -16.67 -1.84 9.03
CA ALA A 229 -17.32 -3.10 8.70
C ALA A 229 -17.19 -4.11 9.87
N PRO A 230 -18.17 -4.99 10.09
CA PRO A 230 -18.24 -5.88 11.27
C PRO A 230 -16.98 -6.71 11.53
N ALA A 231 -16.31 -7.17 10.48
CA ALA A 231 -15.07 -7.94 10.58
C ALA A 231 -13.90 -7.16 11.20
N VAL A 232 -13.79 -5.86 10.90
CA VAL A 232 -12.73 -4.98 11.43
C VAL A 232 -12.95 -4.70 12.92
N LYS A 233 -14.21 -4.64 13.38
CA LYS A 233 -14.53 -4.48 14.81
C LYS A 233 -14.18 -5.71 15.65
N ALA A 234 -14.29 -6.90 15.07
CA ALA A 234 -13.96 -8.14 15.75
C ALA A 234 -12.45 -8.26 16.02
N ILE A 235 -11.63 -7.79 15.08
CA ILE A 235 -10.16 -7.77 15.22
C ILE A 235 -9.73 -6.74 16.27
N ALA A 236 -10.28 -5.51 16.20
CA ALA A 236 -9.95 -4.46 17.14
C ALA A 236 -10.32 -4.81 18.60
N LYS A 237 -11.44 -5.53 18.83
CA LYS A 237 -11.84 -5.97 20.19
C LYS A 237 -10.93 -7.05 20.77
N LYS A 238 -10.30 -7.88 19.95
CA LYS A 238 -9.33 -8.92 20.40
C LYS A 238 -7.97 -8.34 20.78
N LEU A 239 -7.64 -7.13 20.34
CA LEU A 239 -6.30 -6.56 20.41
C LEU A 239 -6.09 -5.54 21.55
N VAL A 240 -7.14 -5.18 22.29
CA VAL A 240 -6.99 -4.29 23.46
C VAL A 240 -6.87 -5.16 24.70
N PRO A 241 -5.67 -5.31 25.31
CA PRO A 241 -5.56 -5.95 26.60
C PRO A 241 -6.32 -5.10 27.64
N ALA A 242 -7.24 -5.73 28.35
CA ALA A 242 -7.95 -5.10 29.46
C ALA A 242 -6.94 -4.50 30.45
N LYS A 243 -6.91 -3.17 30.58
CA LYS A 243 -6.20 -2.50 31.66
C LYS A 243 -6.80 -3.00 32.99
N LYS A 244 -6.12 -3.92 33.64
CA LYS A 244 -6.41 -4.26 35.04
C LYS A 244 -6.18 -3.01 35.85
N ALA A 245 -7.23 -2.46 36.41
CA ALA A 245 -7.17 -1.43 37.44
C ALA A 245 -6.44 -2.00 38.66
N ALA A 246 -5.23 -1.54 38.88
CA ALA A 246 -4.54 -1.77 40.13
C ALA A 246 -5.22 -0.91 41.21
N LYS A 247 -6.06 -1.53 42.06
CA LYS A 247 -6.49 -0.97 43.34
C LYS A 247 -5.29 -0.99 44.27
N GLY A 248 -4.92 0.18 44.74
CA GLY A 248 -3.87 0.35 45.75
C GLY A 248 -4.17 -0.37 47.05
N SER A 249 -3.15 -0.97 47.64
CA SER A 249 -3.09 -1.28 49.05
C SER A 249 -1.83 -0.62 49.63
N LYS A 250 -2.07 0.29 50.53
CA LYS A 250 -1.08 0.89 51.44
C LYS A 250 -0.68 -0.10 52.53
N SER A 251 0.58 -0.13 52.85
CA SER A 251 1.22 -0.40 54.17
C SER A 251 2.54 -1.13 53.91
N GLY A 252 3.71 -0.56 54.12
CA GLY A 252 4.28 -0.20 55.43
C GLY A 252 5.35 -1.23 55.76
N ARG A 253 6.61 -0.95 55.53
CA ARG A 253 7.67 -0.96 56.57
C ARG A 253 9.07 -1.02 55.92
N VAL A 254 9.87 -0.07 56.33
CA VAL A 254 11.31 0.07 56.14
C VAL A 254 12.05 -1.01 56.91
N VAL A 255 13.04 -1.68 56.33
CA VAL A 255 14.30 -2.11 56.99
C VAL A 255 15.36 -2.15 55.89
N GLY A 256 16.43 -1.36 56.08
CA GLY A 256 17.61 -1.39 55.29
C GLY A 256 18.49 -2.59 55.62
N ILE A 257 19.47 -2.85 54.75
CA ILE A 257 20.84 -3.28 55.06
C ILE A 257 21.63 -3.33 53.71
N SER A 258 22.67 -2.52 53.73
CA SER A 258 24.02 -2.49 53.14
C SER A 258 24.46 -3.53 52.09
N ALA A 259 25.08 -2.98 51.04
CA ALA A 259 26.44 -3.22 50.51
C ALA A 259 26.95 -4.68 50.44
N ASP A 260 27.38 -5.10 49.30
CA ASP A 260 28.75 -5.30 48.87
C ASP A 260 28.85 -6.15 47.58
N GLU A 261 29.69 -5.63 46.72
CA GLU A 261 30.78 -6.25 45.95
C GLU A 261 30.51 -7.35 44.90
N ASN A 262 30.84 -6.92 43.69
CA ASN A 262 31.88 -7.46 42.79
C ASN A 262 31.71 -8.80 42.05
N ILE A 263 32.19 -8.68 40.82
CA ILE A 263 32.97 -9.63 40.00
C ILE A 263 32.19 -10.56 39.05
N PHE A 264 32.30 -10.28 37.85
CA PHE A 264 32.86 -10.71 36.55
C PHE A 264 31.98 -10.22 35.42
#